data_f2490e38c21d7aab47ab48b5d4b076f6
#
_entry.id   f2490e38c21d7aab47ab48b5d4b076f6
#
_cell.length_a   1.000
_cell.length_b   1.000
_cell.length_c   1.000
_cell.angle_alpha   90.00
_cell.angle_beta   90.00
_cell.angle_gamma   90.00
#
_symmetry.space_group_name_H-M   'P 1'
#
loop_
_entity.id
_entity.type
_entity.pdbx_description
1 polymer ?
#
loop_
_entity_poly.entity_id
_entity_poly.type
_entity_poly.pdbx_seq_one_letter_code
_entity_poly.pdbx_strand_id
1 'polypeptide(L)'
;MTPGARVAAAIGVLDAWLSGESIDRALTGWARGARYAGSKDRAAVRDLVFDAVRRKGNCAAFGGETGRGLMLGHLRLQGQPPEALFTGEGYAPAPLSATEQTPPAVAHDPWRDVPGWLRPTLRADLDVDADPIVEAMQHRAPLYLRVNERKANVELVEESLVKDGIKTTKTDLAGALAVVENARRLRQSTAYLTGLVEIQDLSVQIACAAVGWPPSGRILDFCAGGGGKTLAIADRSAASLFAHDAVPVRMTDLPARAARAGISCTLLATDDLPRHAPFDAVLCDVPCSGSGTWRRDPEAKWRLTPDRLAELGQLQRQIVTDAARLVAPGGRFVYMTCSLLRAENEAVIEDTLLARGWTLLPTRRYTPLDASDGFFLTEMQHSGQIATGP
;
A
#
# COMPACT_ATOMS: atom_id res chain seq x y z
N MET A 1 -19.37 6.06 -22.75
CA MET A 1 -19.81 4.64 -22.76
C MET A 1 -21.07 4.48 -21.95
N THR A 2 -21.98 3.56 -22.33
CA THR A 2 -23.11 3.16 -21.49
C THR A 2 -22.64 2.36 -20.28
N PRO A 3 -23.43 2.26 -19.19
CA PRO A 3 -23.07 1.41 -18.05
C PRO A 3 -22.81 -0.05 -18.43
N GLY A 4 -23.66 -0.65 -19.30
CA GLY A 4 -23.45 -2.01 -19.80
C GLY A 4 -22.15 -2.17 -20.61
N ALA A 5 -21.78 -1.18 -21.43
CA ALA A 5 -20.52 -1.21 -22.17
C ALA A 5 -19.29 -1.13 -21.23
N ARG A 6 -19.38 -0.45 -20.09
CA ARG A 6 -18.32 -0.44 -19.08
C ARG A 6 -18.18 -1.81 -18.40
N VAL A 7 -19.31 -2.47 -18.11
CA VAL A 7 -19.32 -3.84 -17.57
C VAL A 7 -18.69 -4.82 -18.58
N ALA A 8 -19.02 -4.74 -19.86
CA ALA A 8 -18.41 -5.58 -20.90
C ALA A 8 -16.89 -5.36 -20.98
N ALA A 9 -16.43 -4.12 -20.90
CA ALA A 9 -15.01 -3.80 -20.86
C ALA A 9 -14.32 -4.38 -19.62
N ALA A 10 -14.96 -4.27 -18.45
CA ALA A 10 -14.44 -4.85 -17.22
C ALA A 10 -14.35 -6.39 -17.27
N ILE A 11 -15.34 -7.05 -17.90
CA ILE A 11 -15.31 -8.51 -18.15
C ILE A 11 -14.07 -8.88 -18.96
N GLY A 12 -13.81 -8.20 -20.08
CA GLY A 12 -12.62 -8.50 -20.91
C GLY A 12 -11.29 -8.30 -20.19
N VAL A 13 -11.20 -7.27 -19.34
CA VAL A 13 -10.01 -7.05 -18.51
C VAL A 13 -9.85 -8.14 -17.43
N LEU A 14 -10.95 -8.57 -16.81
CA LEU A 14 -10.93 -9.66 -15.82
C LEU A 14 -10.56 -11.00 -16.45
N ASP A 15 -11.05 -11.29 -17.67
CA ASP A 15 -10.67 -12.52 -18.39
C ASP A 15 -9.17 -12.52 -18.73
N ALA A 16 -8.61 -11.38 -19.18
CA ALA A 16 -7.18 -11.23 -19.41
C ALA A 16 -6.37 -11.43 -18.12
N TRP A 17 -6.84 -10.87 -17.00
CA TRP A 17 -6.22 -11.07 -15.70
C TRP A 17 -6.29 -12.53 -15.23
N LEU A 18 -7.41 -13.20 -15.36
CA LEU A 18 -7.57 -14.61 -15.00
C LEU A 18 -6.68 -15.53 -15.85
N SER A 19 -6.35 -15.11 -17.08
CA SER A 19 -5.38 -15.82 -17.94
C SER A 19 -3.91 -15.50 -17.64
N GLY A 20 -3.63 -14.69 -16.58
CA GLY A 20 -2.27 -14.43 -16.06
C GLY A 20 -1.67 -13.07 -16.41
N GLU A 21 -2.39 -12.21 -17.15
CA GLU A 21 -1.93 -10.85 -17.40
C GLU A 21 -2.07 -9.97 -16.13
N SER A 22 -1.21 -8.95 -15.94
CA SER A 22 -1.43 -8.01 -14.85
C SER A 22 -2.62 -7.09 -15.13
N ILE A 23 -3.34 -6.71 -14.07
CA ILE A 23 -4.49 -5.81 -14.19
C ILE A 23 -4.10 -4.50 -14.86
N ASP A 24 -2.96 -3.91 -14.50
CA ASP A 24 -2.49 -2.65 -15.08
C ASP A 24 -2.19 -2.80 -16.58
N ARG A 25 -1.61 -3.92 -16.98
CA ARG A 25 -1.33 -4.22 -18.39
C ARG A 25 -2.62 -4.44 -19.17
N ALA A 26 -3.53 -5.24 -18.65
CA ALA A 26 -4.84 -5.51 -19.25
C ALA A 26 -5.67 -4.22 -19.41
N LEU A 27 -5.72 -3.36 -18.37
CA LEU A 27 -6.38 -2.05 -18.43
C LEU A 27 -5.71 -1.12 -19.43
N THR A 28 -4.39 -1.11 -19.52
CA THR A 28 -3.64 -0.29 -20.47
C THR A 28 -3.89 -0.77 -21.90
N GLY A 29 -3.86 -2.09 -22.13
CA GLY A 29 -4.18 -2.72 -23.43
C GLY A 29 -5.58 -2.37 -23.88
N TRP A 30 -6.58 -2.55 -23.01
CA TRP A 30 -7.95 -2.16 -23.28
C TRP A 30 -8.07 -0.66 -23.61
N ALA A 31 -7.45 0.22 -22.79
CA ALA A 31 -7.55 1.67 -22.98
C ALA A 31 -6.94 2.15 -24.29
N ARG A 32 -5.89 1.49 -24.80
CA ARG A 32 -5.28 1.77 -26.11
C ARG A 32 -6.22 1.39 -27.25
N GLY A 33 -6.92 0.28 -27.15
CA GLY A 33 -7.92 -0.16 -28.13
C GLY A 33 -9.21 0.65 -28.08
N ALA A 34 -9.62 1.12 -26.89
CA ALA A 34 -10.86 1.85 -26.64
C ALA A 34 -10.69 3.37 -26.73
N ARG A 35 -10.27 3.91 -27.90
CA ARG A 35 -10.04 5.35 -28.10
C ARG A 35 -11.28 6.21 -27.85
N TYR A 36 -12.47 5.66 -27.97
CA TYR A 36 -13.77 6.29 -27.70
C TYR A 36 -14.05 6.45 -26.19
N ALA A 37 -13.32 5.73 -25.32
CA ALA A 37 -13.51 5.81 -23.87
C ALA A 37 -12.84 7.07 -23.31
N GLY A 38 -13.63 7.98 -22.77
CA GLY A 38 -13.14 9.17 -22.06
C GLY A 38 -12.52 8.82 -20.71
N SER A 39 -11.90 9.81 -20.06
CA SER A 39 -11.26 9.63 -18.75
C SER A 39 -12.21 9.11 -17.67
N LYS A 40 -13.46 9.55 -17.67
CA LYS A 40 -14.50 9.07 -16.74
C LYS A 40 -14.85 7.60 -16.98
N ASP A 41 -14.93 7.17 -18.26
CA ASP A 41 -15.20 5.77 -18.59
C ASP A 41 -14.05 4.86 -18.19
N ARG A 42 -12.81 5.26 -18.49
CA ARG A 42 -11.61 4.51 -18.10
C ARG A 42 -11.50 4.34 -16.60
N ALA A 43 -11.83 5.40 -15.85
CA ALA A 43 -11.86 5.34 -14.40
C ALA A 43 -12.96 4.41 -13.89
N ALA A 44 -14.15 4.43 -14.48
CA ALA A 44 -15.26 3.54 -14.08
C ALA A 44 -14.95 2.06 -14.34
N VAL A 45 -14.37 1.74 -15.51
CA VAL A 45 -13.93 0.36 -15.82
C VAL A 45 -12.84 -0.10 -14.83
N ARG A 46 -11.86 0.76 -14.54
CA ARG A 46 -10.83 0.46 -13.54
C ARG A 46 -11.45 0.19 -12.16
N ASP A 47 -12.37 1.03 -11.71
CA ASP A 47 -13.02 0.86 -10.42
C ASP A 47 -13.77 -0.47 -10.35
N LEU A 48 -14.56 -0.85 -11.40
CA LEU A 48 -15.25 -2.14 -11.50
C LEU A 48 -14.29 -3.33 -11.39
N VAL A 49 -13.17 -3.29 -12.12
CA VAL A 49 -12.17 -4.35 -12.12
C VAL A 49 -11.54 -4.50 -10.73
N PHE A 50 -11.04 -3.40 -10.14
CA PHE A 50 -10.39 -3.47 -8.83
C PHE A 50 -11.35 -3.88 -7.72
N ASP A 51 -12.62 -3.47 -7.78
CA ASP A 51 -13.63 -3.86 -6.79
C ASP A 51 -14.00 -5.34 -6.91
N ALA A 52 -14.11 -5.88 -8.14
CA ALA A 52 -14.33 -7.30 -8.37
C ALA A 52 -13.12 -8.14 -7.89
N VAL A 53 -11.88 -7.72 -8.19
CA VAL A 53 -10.67 -8.43 -7.77
C VAL A 53 -10.50 -8.39 -6.26
N ARG A 54 -10.84 -7.29 -5.60
CA ARG A 54 -10.78 -7.17 -4.14
C ARG A 54 -11.66 -8.20 -3.46
N ARG A 55 -12.82 -8.51 -4.06
CA ARG A 55 -13.82 -9.47 -3.57
C ARG A 55 -13.95 -10.69 -4.49
N LYS A 56 -12.86 -11.12 -5.12
CA LYS A 56 -12.87 -12.21 -6.13
C LYS A 56 -13.56 -13.47 -5.65
N GLY A 57 -13.27 -13.90 -4.42
CA GLY A 57 -13.85 -15.15 -3.89
C GLY A 57 -15.35 -15.07 -3.69
N ASN A 58 -15.84 -13.95 -3.15
CA ASN A 58 -17.28 -13.72 -3.05
C ASN A 58 -17.89 -13.48 -4.43
N CYS A 59 -17.27 -12.70 -5.31
CA CYS A 59 -17.76 -12.51 -6.68
C CYS A 59 -17.89 -13.85 -7.41
N ALA A 60 -16.92 -14.74 -7.29
CA ALA A 60 -16.96 -16.08 -7.87
C ALA A 60 -18.10 -16.94 -7.28
N ALA A 61 -18.29 -16.89 -5.95
CA ALA A 61 -19.37 -17.63 -5.28
C ALA A 61 -20.76 -17.17 -5.72
N PHE A 62 -20.93 -15.88 -6.06
CA PHE A 62 -22.21 -15.30 -6.47
C PHE A 62 -22.43 -15.28 -7.98
N GLY A 63 -21.41 -15.54 -8.82
CA GLY A 63 -21.56 -15.41 -10.27
C GLY A 63 -20.71 -16.33 -11.13
N GLY A 64 -19.71 -17.01 -10.55
CA GLY A 64 -18.77 -17.89 -11.27
C GLY A 64 -17.36 -17.31 -11.42
N GLU A 65 -16.42 -18.15 -11.86
CA GLU A 65 -14.97 -17.85 -11.85
C GLU A 65 -14.46 -17.16 -13.13
N THR A 66 -15.29 -16.95 -14.14
CA THR A 66 -14.94 -16.20 -15.36
C THR A 66 -15.04 -14.69 -15.15
N GLY A 67 -14.45 -13.86 -16.01
CA GLY A 67 -14.63 -12.41 -15.93
C GLY A 67 -16.09 -11.99 -15.95
N ARG A 68 -16.93 -12.66 -16.78
CA ARG A 68 -18.39 -12.48 -16.77
C ARG A 68 -19.00 -12.86 -15.41
N GLY A 69 -18.61 -14.01 -14.87
CA GLY A 69 -19.08 -14.48 -13.57
C GLY A 69 -18.69 -13.54 -12.44
N LEU A 70 -17.43 -13.08 -12.40
CA LEU A 70 -16.94 -12.13 -11.40
C LEU A 70 -17.73 -10.81 -11.44
N MET A 71 -18.04 -10.28 -12.64
CA MET A 71 -18.85 -9.07 -12.77
C MET A 71 -20.30 -9.29 -12.35
N LEU A 72 -20.90 -10.45 -12.71
CA LEU A 72 -22.24 -10.82 -12.27
C LEU A 72 -22.30 -10.91 -10.73
N GLY A 73 -21.35 -11.59 -10.12
CA GLY A 73 -21.26 -11.69 -8.67
C GLY A 73 -21.00 -10.34 -7.98
N HIS A 74 -20.17 -9.49 -8.59
CA HIS A 74 -19.93 -8.13 -8.09
C HIS A 74 -21.23 -7.30 -8.04
N LEU A 75 -22.04 -7.33 -9.10
CA LEU A 75 -23.31 -6.60 -9.14
C LEU A 75 -24.30 -7.13 -8.08
N ARG A 76 -24.40 -8.45 -7.95
CA ARG A 76 -25.26 -9.10 -6.94
C ARG A 76 -24.84 -8.70 -5.51
N LEU A 77 -23.54 -8.70 -5.21
CA LEU A 77 -23.02 -8.27 -3.92
C LEU A 77 -23.30 -6.78 -3.60
N GLN A 78 -23.50 -5.97 -4.65
CA GLN A 78 -23.89 -4.57 -4.50
C GLN A 78 -25.42 -4.35 -4.50
N GLY A 79 -26.21 -5.41 -4.60
CA GLY A 79 -27.67 -5.30 -4.72
C GLY A 79 -28.15 -4.63 -6.03
N GLN A 80 -27.28 -4.58 -7.05
CA GLN A 80 -27.62 -4.02 -8.35
C GLN A 80 -28.24 -5.10 -9.23
N PRO A 81 -29.37 -4.83 -9.93
CA PRO A 81 -29.98 -5.78 -10.84
C PRO A 81 -29.09 -6.00 -12.08
N PRO A 82 -28.50 -7.20 -12.25
CA PRO A 82 -27.60 -7.44 -13.38
C PRO A 82 -28.32 -7.35 -14.73
N GLU A 83 -29.61 -7.65 -14.78
CA GLU A 83 -30.46 -7.63 -16.00
C GLU A 83 -30.43 -6.24 -16.65
N ALA A 84 -30.35 -5.18 -15.88
CA ALA A 84 -30.26 -3.80 -16.37
C ALA A 84 -28.97 -3.50 -17.15
N LEU A 85 -27.92 -4.33 -16.96
CA LEU A 85 -26.59 -4.12 -17.55
C LEU A 85 -26.22 -5.23 -18.55
N PHE A 86 -26.79 -6.43 -18.40
CA PHE A 86 -26.60 -7.58 -19.30
C PHE A 86 -27.75 -7.65 -20.28
N THR A 87 -27.85 -6.67 -21.18
CA THR A 87 -28.98 -6.51 -22.10
C THR A 87 -28.74 -7.09 -23.48
N GLY A 88 -27.48 -7.30 -23.87
CA GLY A 88 -27.09 -7.64 -25.23
C GLY A 88 -27.20 -6.49 -26.22
N GLU A 89 -27.65 -5.30 -25.79
CA GLU A 89 -27.83 -4.14 -26.67
C GLU A 89 -26.54 -3.37 -26.85
N GLY A 90 -26.19 -2.99 -28.05
CA GLY A 90 -25.00 -2.26 -28.40
C GLY A 90 -23.72 -2.99 -27.94
N TYR A 91 -23.00 -2.43 -26.99
CA TYR A 91 -21.78 -3.01 -26.43
C TYR A 91 -21.97 -3.60 -25.01
N ALA A 92 -23.21 -3.79 -24.57
CA ALA A 92 -23.50 -4.45 -23.30
C ALA A 92 -23.25 -5.96 -23.40
N PRO A 93 -22.94 -6.64 -22.27
CA PRO A 93 -22.83 -8.10 -22.27
C PRO A 93 -24.12 -8.75 -22.67
N ALA A 94 -24.04 -9.97 -23.25
CA ALA A 94 -25.22 -10.77 -23.61
C ALA A 94 -26.17 -10.91 -22.40
N PRO A 95 -27.50 -11.03 -22.64
CA PRO A 95 -28.47 -11.27 -21.58
C PRO A 95 -28.10 -12.45 -20.69
N LEU A 96 -28.61 -12.47 -19.47
CA LEU A 96 -28.38 -13.56 -18.53
C LEU A 96 -28.98 -14.86 -19.07
N SER A 97 -28.21 -15.94 -19.02
CA SER A 97 -28.70 -17.29 -19.27
C SER A 97 -29.72 -17.73 -18.21
N ALA A 98 -30.50 -18.77 -18.47
CA ALA A 98 -31.45 -19.28 -17.50
C ALA A 98 -30.80 -19.67 -16.15
N THR A 99 -29.55 -20.17 -16.18
CA THR A 99 -28.80 -20.51 -14.99
C THR A 99 -28.29 -19.26 -14.25
N GLU A 100 -27.94 -18.21 -14.97
CA GLU A 100 -27.51 -16.95 -14.40
C GLU A 100 -28.67 -16.10 -13.84
N GLN A 101 -29.90 -16.33 -14.24
CA GLN A 101 -31.06 -15.62 -13.69
C GLN A 101 -31.37 -16.00 -12.24
N THR A 102 -30.97 -17.21 -11.83
CA THR A 102 -31.14 -17.67 -10.44
C THR A 102 -29.88 -17.41 -9.62
N PRO A 103 -29.90 -16.47 -8.67
CA PRO A 103 -28.75 -16.27 -7.79
C PRO A 103 -28.46 -17.52 -6.98
N PRO A 104 -27.19 -17.89 -6.78
CA PRO A 104 -26.83 -18.99 -5.89
C PRO A 104 -27.28 -18.71 -4.46
N ALA A 105 -27.75 -19.72 -3.74
CA ALA A 105 -28.12 -19.63 -2.32
C ALA A 105 -26.86 -19.70 -1.43
N VAL A 106 -26.00 -18.70 -1.52
CA VAL A 106 -24.77 -18.60 -0.74
C VAL A 106 -24.79 -17.33 0.10
N ALA A 107 -24.29 -17.43 1.34
CA ALA A 107 -24.10 -16.25 2.18
C ALA A 107 -22.77 -15.57 1.82
N HIS A 108 -22.70 -14.25 2.06
CA HIS A 108 -21.45 -13.52 2.02
C HIS A 108 -20.51 -14.05 3.13
N ASP A 109 -19.23 -14.21 2.78
CA ASP A 109 -18.19 -14.65 3.71
C ASP A 109 -16.89 -13.92 3.37
N PRO A 110 -16.43 -12.97 4.22
CA PRO A 110 -15.22 -12.18 3.99
C PRO A 110 -13.97 -13.04 3.75
N TRP A 111 -13.91 -14.22 4.37
CA TRP A 111 -12.77 -15.11 4.24
C TRP A 111 -12.65 -15.76 2.85
N ARG A 112 -13.69 -15.75 2.04
CA ARG A 112 -13.56 -16.16 0.63
C ARG A 112 -12.60 -15.26 -0.14
N ASP A 113 -12.45 -14.01 0.28
CA ASP A 113 -11.58 -13.02 -0.35
C ASP A 113 -10.14 -13.06 0.18
N VAL A 114 -9.79 -14.08 0.95
CA VAL A 114 -8.43 -14.43 1.37
C VAL A 114 -8.01 -15.75 0.73
N PRO A 115 -6.78 -15.86 0.16
CA PRO A 115 -6.27 -17.13 -0.38
C PRO A 115 -6.37 -18.27 0.63
N GLY A 116 -6.89 -19.42 0.21
CA GLY A 116 -7.23 -20.54 1.12
C GLY A 116 -6.06 -20.98 2.01
N TRP A 117 -4.86 -21.07 1.44
CA TRP A 117 -3.65 -21.48 2.15
C TRP A 117 -3.22 -20.50 3.25
N LEU A 118 -3.59 -19.22 3.13
CA LEU A 118 -3.17 -18.18 4.06
C LEU A 118 -4.15 -17.95 5.22
N ARG A 119 -5.41 -18.41 5.07
CA ARG A 119 -6.46 -18.18 6.09
C ARG A 119 -6.08 -18.63 7.51
N PRO A 120 -5.50 -19.84 7.72
CA PRO A 120 -5.11 -20.27 9.05
C PRO A 120 -4.06 -19.34 9.69
N THR A 121 -3.03 -18.98 8.92
CA THR A 121 -1.97 -18.09 9.38
C THR A 121 -2.51 -16.70 9.71
N LEU A 122 -3.30 -16.12 8.81
CA LEU A 122 -3.85 -14.76 9.02
C LEU A 122 -4.80 -14.73 10.23
N ARG A 123 -5.60 -15.80 10.47
CA ARG A 123 -6.42 -15.92 11.68
C ARG A 123 -5.58 -15.95 12.94
N ALA A 124 -4.50 -16.73 12.94
CA ALA A 124 -3.60 -16.84 14.09
C ALA A 124 -2.86 -15.52 14.37
N ASP A 125 -2.40 -14.82 13.32
CA ASP A 125 -1.62 -13.59 13.44
C ASP A 125 -2.47 -12.36 13.86
N LEU A 126 -3.77 -12.35 13.52
CA LEU A 126 -4.71 -11.26 13.83
C LEU A 126 -5.61 -11.55 15.04
N ASP A 127 -5.68 -12.81 15.47
CA ASP A 127 -6.43 -13.28 16.64
C ASP A 127 -7.90 -12.79 16.64
N VAL A 128 -8.35 -12.16 17.71
CA VAL A 128 -9.73 -11.70 17.91
C VAL A 128 -10.18 -10.65 16.88
N ASP A 129 -9.26 -9.92 16.30
CA ASP A 129 -9.53 -8.87 15.31
C ASP A 129 -9.55 -9.39 13.86
N ALA A 130 -9.32 -10.69 13.63
CA ALA A 130 -9.20 -11.27 12.29
C ALA A 130 -10.44 -11.05 11.42
N ASP A 131 -11.63 -11.33 11.92
CA ASP A 131 -12.88 -11.20 11.17
C ASP A 131 -13.19 -9.73 10.79
N PRO A 132 -13.18 -8.75 11.72
CA PRO A 132 -13.42 -7.36 11.36
C PRO A 132 -12.34 -6.76 10.47
N ILE A 133 -11.07 -7.17 10.59
CA ILE A 133 -9.99 -6.72 9.69
C ILE A 133 -10.23 -7.23 8.27
N VAL A 134 -10.54 -8.53 8.11
CA VAL A 134 -10.78 -9.13 6.79
C VAL A 134 -12.03 -8.53 6.13
N GLU A 135 -13.08 -8.22 6.91
CA GLU A 135 -14.24 -7.47 6.42
C GLU A 135 -13.83 -6.07 5.94
N ALA A 136 -13.08 -5.30 6.74
CA ALA A 136 -12.61 -3.97 6.37
C ALA A 136 -11.75 -3.98 5.09
N MET A 137 -11.00 -5.06 4.86
CA MET A 137 -10.16 -5.22 3.66
C MET A 137 -10.94 -5.41 2.36
N GLN A 138 -12.24 -5.65 2.39
CA GLN A 138 -13.11 -5.73 1.20
C GLN A 138 -13.48 -4.36 0.63
N HIS A 139 -13.22 -3.30 1.39
CA HIS A 139 -13.54 -1.93 0.99
C HIS A 139 -12.31 -1.19 0.48
N ARG A 140 -12.53 -0.24 -0.44
CA ARG A 140 -11.46 0.63 -0.93
C ARG A 140 -10.88 1.45 0.22
N ALA A 141 -9.54 1.51 0.29
CA ALA A 141 -8.86 2.34 1.26
C ALA A 141 -9.11 3.84 1.00
N PRO A 142 -9.31 4.65 2.03
CA PRO A 142 -9.33 6.10 1.91
C PRO A 142 -8.00 6.65 1.37
N LEU A 143 -8.03 7.84 0.80
CA LEU A 143 -6.83 8.54 0.36
C LEU A 143 -6.44 9.56 1.42
N TYR A 144 -5.19 9.50 1.88
CA TYR A 144 -4.67 10.42 2.87
C TYR A 144 -3.54 11.28 2.31
N LEU A 145 -3.41 12.48 2.86
CA LEU A 145 -2.37 13.45 2.57
C LEU A 145 -1.58 13.72 3.84
N ARG A 146 -0.28 13.76 3.72
CA ARG A 146 0.61 14.32 4.74
C ARG A 146 0.89 15.77 4.36
N VAL A 147 0.60 16.69 5.26
CA VAL A 147 0.93 18.10 5.13
C VAL A 147 2.43 18.28 5.34
N ASN A 148 3.07 19.03 4.47
CA ASN A 148 4.46 19.47 4.64
C ASN A 148 4.49 20.68 5.57
N GLU A 149 4.57 20.42 6.88
CA GLU A 149 4.53 21.45 7.93
C GLU A 149 5.71 22.43 7.88
N ARG A 150 6.76 22.11 7.11
CA ARG A 150 7.88 23.03 6.83
C ARG A 150 7.50 24.15 5.87
N LYS A 151 6.42 23.98 5.06
CA LYS A 151 5.98 24.92 4.04
C LYS A 151 4.65 25.60 4.35
N ALA A 152 3.73 24.90 5.02
CA ALA A 152 2.40 25.42 5.32
C ALA A 152 1.78 24.70 6.52
N ASN A 153 0.84 25.36 7.18
CA ASN A 153 -0.03 24.71 8.15
C ASN A 153 -1.22 24.02 7.46
N VAL A 154 -1.98 23.26 8.22
CA VAL A 154 -3.13 22.49 7.72
C VAL A 154 -4.19 23.40 7.11
N GLU A 155 -4.47 24.55 7.71
CA GLU A 155 -5.50 25.49 7.29
C GLU A 155 -5.21 26.06 5.89
N LEU A 156 -3.98 26.50 5.64
CA LEU A 156 -3.55 26.99 4.31
C LEU A 156 -3.62 25.88 3.26
N VAL A 157 -3.31 24.63 3.63
CA VAL A 157 -3.40 23.49 2.73
C VAL A 157 -4.86 23.20 2.39
N GLU A 158 -5.76 23.18 3.38
CA GLU A 158 -7.20 22.97 3.15
C GLU A 158 -7.78 24.07 2.24
N GLU A 159 -7.43 25.32 2.47
CA GLU A 159 -7.85 26.44 1.60
C GLU A 159 -7.36 26.26 0.15
N SER A 160 -6.11 25.84 -0.04
CA SER A 160 -5.54 25.57 -1.36
C SER A 160 -6.28 24.42 -2.07
N LEU A 161 -6.56 23.32 -1.34
CA LEU A 161 -7.29 22.18 -1.88
C LEU A 161 -8.73 22.50 -2.24
N VAL A 162 -9.41 23.31 -1.40
CA VAL A 162 -10.79 23.78 -1.67
C VAL A 162 -10.84 24.63 -2.94
N LYS A 163 -9.86 25.51 -3.20
CA LYS A 163 -9.77 26.30 -4.44
C LYS A 163 -9.67 25.39 -5.68
N ASP A 164 -9.01 24.24 -5.55
CA ASP A 164 -8.90 23.22 -6.61
C ASP A 164 -10.11 22.27 -6.64
N GLY A 165 -11.13 22.52 -5.79
CA GLY A 165 -12.37 21.76 -5.70
C GLY A 165 -12.18 20.39 -5.03
N ILE A 166 -11.15 20.21 -4.20
CA ILE A 166 -10.88 19.00 -3.42
C ILE A 166 -11.32 19.24 -1.98
N LYS A 167 -12.12 18.30 -1.45
CA LYS A 167 -12.58 18.39 -0.07
C LYS A 167 -11.85 17.37 0.80
N THR A 168 -11.41 17.84 1.95
CA THR A 168 -10.68 17.03 2.95
C THR A 168 -11.35 17.13 4.31
N THR A 169 -11.00 16.21 5.19
CA THR A 169 -11.31 16.25 6.63
C THR A 169 -10.03 16.02 7.41
N LYS A 170 -9.91 16.64 8.57
CA LYS A 170 -8.82 16.41 9.51
C LYS A 170 -8.92 14.98 10.07
N THR A 171 -7.78 14.41 10.42
CA THR A 171 -7.67 13.14 11.13
C THR A 171 -7.21 13.40 12.56
N ASP A 172 -7.13 12.37 13.39
CA ASP A 172 -6.60 12.47 14.75
C ASP A 172 -5.08 12.73 14.78
N LEU A 173 -4.39 12.44 13.67
CA LEU A 173 -2.98 12.79 13.51
C LEU A 173 -2.85 14.23 13.02
N ALA A 174 -2.16 15.08 13.78
CA ALA A 174 -1.81 16.42 13.31
C ALA A 174 -1.01 16.37 12.00
N GLY A 175 -1.32 17.25 11.06
CA GLY A 175 -0.67 17.26 9.75
C GLY A 175 -1.16 16.20 8.76
N ALA A 176 -2.19 15.40 9.11
CA ALA A 176 -2.79 14.42 8.21
C ALA A 176 -4.22 14.80 7.82
N LEU A 177 -4.53 14.70 6.52
CA LEU A 177 -5.85 14.98 5.97
C LEU A 177 -6.38 13.76 5.21
N ALA A 178 -7.67 13.44 5.40
CA ALA A 178 -8.38 12.48 4.57
C ALA A 178 -9.07 13.20 3.39
N VAL A 179 -8.90 12.68 2.18
CA VAL A 179 -9.57 13.22 0.99
C VAL A 179 -10.94 12.58 0.86
N VAL A 180 -12.00 13.38 0.95
CA VAL A 180 -13.39 12.91 0.91
C VAL A 180 -14.06 13.11 -0.44
N GLU A 181 -13.66 14.15 -1.20
CA GLU A 181 -14.21 14.42 -2.53
C GLU A 181 -13.12 14.79 -3.55
N ASN A 182 -13.33 14.40 -4.81
CA ASN A 182 -12.53 14.78 -5.96
C ASN A 182 -11.04 14.35 -5.90
N ALA A 183 -10.72 13.24 -5.24
CA ALA A 183 -9.37 12.70 -5.11
C ALA A 183 -8.57 12.63 -6.43
N ARG A 184 -9.25 12.45 -7.58
CA ARG A 184 -8.63 12.37 -8.90
C ARG A 184 -7.97 13.67 -9.36
N ARG A 185 -8.36 14.81 -8.79
CA ARG A 185 -7.79 16.14 -9.09
C ARG A 185 -6.49 16.41 -8.34
N LEU A 186 -6.20 15.63 -7.30
CA LEU A 186 -5.13 15.89 -6.35
C LEU A 186 -3.76 16.10 -7.02
N ARG A 187 -3.38 15.21 -7.96
CA ARG A 187 -2.07 15.28 -8.63
C ARG A 187 -1.91 16.54 -9.51
N GLN A 188 -3.00 17.22 -9.82
CA GLN A 188 -3.02 18.47 -10.59
C GLN A 188 -3.27 19.69 -9.69
N SER A 189 -3.51 19.50 -8.39
CA SER A 189 -3.78 20.59 -7.45
C SER A 189 -2.51 21.39 -7.16
N THR A 190 -2.71 22.67 -6.87
CA THR A 190 -1.65 23.58 -6.45
C THR A 190 -0.92 23.04 -5.22
N ALA A 191 -1.65 22.55 -4.22
CA ALA A 191 -1.07 22.00 -3.01
C ALA A 191 -0.10 20.82 -3.29
N TYR A 192 -0.46 19.93 -4.22
CA TYR A 192 0.42 18.80 -4.58
C TYR A 192 1.62 19.26 -5.44
N LEU A 193 1.37 20.08 -6.45
CA LEU A 193 2.42 20.54 -7.39
C LEU A 193 3.48 21.43 -6.72
N THR A 194 3.11 22.19 -5.71
CA THR A 194 4.03 23.05 -4.93
C THR A 194 4.63 22.35 -3.71
N GLY A 195 4.26 21.09 -3.46
CA GLY A 195 4.81 20.28 -2.36
C GLY A 195 4.32 20.71 -0.98
N LEU A 196 3.12 21.26 -0.88
CA LEU A 196 2.45 21.49 0.41
C LEU A 196 1.90 20.21 1.00
N VAL A 197 1.66 19.19 0.14
CA VAL A 197 1.20 17.85 0.56
C VAL A 197 1.92 16.75 -0.18
N GLU A 198 2.02 15.60 0.48
CA GLU A 198 2.40 14.31 -0.11
C GLU A 198 1.26 13.30 0.06
N ILE A 199 1.08 12.43 -0.96
CA ILE A 199 0.16 11.29 -0.85
C ILE A 199 0.86 10.23 0.00
N GLN A 200 0.34 9.97 1.19
CA GLN A 200 0.88 8.96 2.08
C GLN A 200 -0.23 8.38 2.95
N ASP A 201 -0.24 7.07 3.12
CA ASP A 201 -1.22 6.40 3.97
C ASP A 201 -1.13 6.86 5.43
N LEU A 202 -2.27 6.90 6.14
CA LEU A 202 -2.34 7.38 7.51
C LEU A 202 -1.53 6.49 8.46
N SER A 203 -1.56 5.16 8.30
CA SER A 203 -0.78 4.24 9.14
C SER A 203 0.71 4.49 9.02
N VAL A 204 1.20 4.78 7.80
CA VAL A 204 2.62 5.15 7.55
C VAL A 204 2.96 6.48 8.20
N GLN A 205 2.05 7.47 8.13
CA GLN A 205 2.25 8.78 8.77
C GLN A 205 2.34 8.65 10.29
N ILE A 206 1.42 7.88 10.90
CA ILE A 206 1.40 7.60 12.35
C ILE A 206 2.69 6.86 12.74
N ALA A 207 3.09 5.84 11.98
CA ALA A 207 4.31 5.09 12.24
C ALA A 207 5.55 5.98 12.19
N CYS A 208 5.71 6.81 11.14
CA CYS A 208 6.83 7.75 11.04
C CYS A 208 6.83 8.80 12.16
N ALA A 209 5.65 9.24 12.63
CA ALA A 209 5.53 10.18 13.74
C ALA A 209 5.85 9.54 15.10
N ALA A 210 5.67 8.23 15.21
CA ALA A 210 5.90 7.48 16.46
C ALA A 210 7.38 7.14 16.70
N VAL A 211 8.20 7.15 15.65
CA VAL A 211 9.65 6.85 15.77
C VAL A 211 10.38 7.99 16.48
N GLY A 212 11.25 7.62 17.42
CA GLY A 212 12.14 8.57 18.09
C GLY A 212 13.34 8.95 17.22
N TRP A 213 13.11 9.66 16.12
CA TRP A 213 14.20 10.10 15.23
C TRP A 213 15.25 10.94 15.97
N PRO A 214 16.55 10.75 15.69
CA PRO A 214 17.58 11.65 16.24
C PRO A 214 17.31 13.09 15.75
N PRO A 215 17.41 14.11 16.61
CA PRO A 215 17.10 15.49 16.22
C PRO A 215 18.13 16.07 15.23
N SER A 216 19.33 15.51 15.19
CA SER A 216 20.43 15.86 14.30
C SER A 216 21.25 14.60 14.00
N GLY A 217 22.32 14.74 13.20
CA GLY A 217 23.17 13.62 12.82
C GLY A 217 22.82 13.09 11.42
N ARG A 218 22.86 11.79 11.24
CA ARG A 218 22.79 11.13 9.93
C ARG A 218 21.76 10.02 9.95
N ILE A 219 20.76 10.09 9.07
CA ILE A 219 19.72 9.09 8.94
C ILE A 219 19.77 8.49 7.53
N LEU A 220 19.78 7.17 7.45
CA LEU A 220 19.69 6.41 6.20
C LEU A 220 18.32 5.78 6.06
N ASP A 221 17.63 6.05 4.96
CA ASP A 221 16.51 5.25 4.45
C ASP A 221 17.07 4.19 3.49
N PHE A 222 17.18 2.94 3.98
CA PHE A 222 17.92 1.87 3.29
C PHE A 222 17.13 1.24 2.13
N CYS A 223 15.80 1.29 2.20
CA CYS A 223 14.90 0.79 1.14
C CYS A 223 13.97 1.94 0.68
N ALA A 224 14.56 3.06 0.28
CA ALA A 224 13.86 4.32 0.13
C ALA A 224 12.77 4.35 -0.94
N GLY A 225 12.92 3.55 -2.02
CA GLY A 225 12.01 3.61 -3.15
C GLY A 225 11.77 5.04 -3.63
N GLY A 226 10.53 5.45 -3.81
CA GLY A 226 10.19 6.82 -4.20
C GLY A 226 10.34 7.88 -3.09
N GLY A 227 10.92 7.55 -1.91
CA GLY A 227 11.27 8.48 -0.85
C GLY A 227 10.12 8.95 0.04
N GLY A 228 8.99 8.25 0.06
CA GLY A 228 7.84 8.67 0.87
C GLY A 228 8.16 8.80 2.37
N LYS A 229 8.94 7.85 2.91
CA LYS A 229 9.38 7.85 4.31
C LYS A 229 10.56 8.80 4.54
N THR A 230 11.50 8.89 3.60
CA THR A 230 12.57 9.90 3.60
C THR A 230 12.00 11.31 3.78
N LEU A 231 10.93 11.66 3.01
CA LEU A 231 10.24 12.94 3.13
C LEU A 231 9.53 13.11 4.48
N ALA A 232 8.95 12.02 5.03
CA ALA A 232 8.29 12.07 6.33
C ALA A 232 9.29 12.26 7.49
N ILE A 233 10.49 11.67 7.39
CA ILE A 233 11.58 11.87 8.36
C ILE A 233 12.04 13.33 8.37
N ALA A 234 12.13 13.97 7.20
CA ALA A 234 12.54 15.37 7.09
C ALA A 234 11.63 16.34 7.87
N ASP A 235 10.37 16.00 8.06
CA ASP A 235 9.45 16.81 8.85
C ASP A 235 9.63 16.63 10.36
N ARG A 236 10.40 15.63 10.78
CA ARG A 236 10.57 15.21 12.18
C ARG A 236 12.00 15.37 12.71
N SER A 237 12.97 15.56 11.82
CA SER A 237 14.40 15.62 12.17
C SER A 237 15.14 16.63 11.30
N ALA A 238 16.10 17.34 11.90
CA ALA A 238 17.05 18.18 11.18
C ALA A 238 18.34 17.43 10.80
N ALA A 239 18.35 16.11 10.90
CA ALA A 239 19.47 15.26 10.50
C ALA A 239 19.73 15.33 8.98
N SER A 240 20.97 15.05 8.59
CA SER A 240 21.33 14.83 7.18
C SER A 240 20.71 13.52 6.70
N LEU A 241 19.93 13.59 5.63
CA LEU A 241 19.21 12.45 5.09
C LEU A 241 19.98 11.80 3.95
N PHE A 242 20.04 10.48 4.01
CA PHE A 242 20.61 9.62 2.98
C PHE A 242 19.55 8.61 2.57
N ALA A 243 19.50 8.29 1.28
CA ALA A 243 18.58 7.32 0.73
C ALA A 243 19.30 6.32 -0.17
N HIS A 244 18.96 5.07 -0.02
CA HIS A 244 19.46 3.96 -0.80
C HIS A 244 18.29 3.05 -1.20
N ASP A 245 18.39 2.41 -2.34
CA ASP A 245 17.56 1.27 -2.74
C ASP A 245 18.41 0.33 -3.59
N ALA A 246 18.36 -0.97 -3.30
CA ALA A 246 19.09 -1.99 -4.07
C ALA A 246 18.68 -2.02 -5.56
N VAL A 247 17.53 -1.45 -5.90
CA VAL A 247 17.04 -1.26 -7.27
C VAL A 247 16.97 0.26 -7.56
N PRO A 248 18.06 0.88 -8.05
CA PRO A 248 18.19 2.34 -8.16
C PRO A 248 17.07 3.03 -8.94
N VAL A 249 16.46 2.35 -9.92
CA VAL A 249 15.34 2.89 -10.70
C VAL A 249 14.12 3.23 -9.83
N ARG A 250 13.97 2.63 -8.66
CA ARG A 250 12.89 2.95 -7.70
C ARG A 250 13.05 4.33 -7.10
N MET A 251 14.27 4.87 -7.03
CA MET A 251 14.56 6.20 -6.50
C MET A 251 14.47 7.31 -7.56
N THR A 252 14.10 7.01 -8.80
CA THR A 252 14.08 7.99 -9.90
C THR A 252 13.24 9.23 -9.58
N ASP A 253 12.13 9.08 -8.87
CA ASP A 253 11.23 10.19 -8.52
C ASP A 253 11.68 10.96 -7.26
N LEU A 254 12.57 10.39 -6.44
CA LEU A 254 12.95 10.96 -5.14
C LEU A 254 13.58 12.36 -5.26
N PRO A 255 14.54 12.63 -6.19
CA PRO A 255 15.11 13.97 -6.33
C PRO A 255 14.06 15.06 -6.61
N ALA A 256 13.15 14.79 -7.54
CA ALA A 256 12.09 15.73 -7.89
C ALA A 256 11.10 15.94 -6.73
N ARG A 257 10.75 14.88 -6.00
CA ARG A 257 9.90 14.95 -4.80
C ARG A 257 10.58 15.70 -3.66
N ALA A 258 11.86 15.44 -3.40
CA ALA A 258 12.66 16.13 -2.39
C ALA A 258 12.73 17.65 -2.69
N ALA A 259 13.08 18.01 -3.92
CA ALA A 259 13.09 19.40 -4.37
C ALA A 259 11.70 20.08 -4.20
N ARG A 260 10.63 19.39 -4.61
CA ARG A 260 9.26 19.87 -4.44
C ARG A 260 8.91 20.04 -2.95
N ALA A 261 9.33 19.12 -2.09
CA ALA A 261 9.12 19.21 -0.65
C ALA A 261 10.04 20.23 0.05
N GLY A 262 11.07 20.76 -0.63
CA GLY A 262 12.03 21.71 -0.06
C GLY A 262 13.02 21.08 0.89
N ILE A 263 13.42 19.83 0.63
CA ILE A 263 14.44 19.12 1.42
C ILE A 263 15.62 18.69 0.56
N SER A 264 16.75 18.44 1.22
CA SER A 264 17.93 17.82 0.62
C SER A 264 18.07 16.38 1.11
N CYS A 265 18.41 15.46 0.20
CA CYS A 265 18.69 14.07 0.49
C CYS A 265 19.83 13.58 -0.42
N THR A 266 20.83 12.91 0.16
CA THR A 266 21.94 12.33 -0.58
C THR A 266 21.56 10.91 -1.02
N LEU A 267 21.55 10.63 -2.32
CA LEU A 267 21.34 9.27 -2.83
C LEU A 267 22.66 8.51 -2.82
N LEU A 268 22.64 7.29 -2.28
CA LEU A 268 23.81 6.41 -2.19
C LEU A 268 23.61 5.17 -3.05
N ALA A 269 24.65 4.80 -3.81
CA ALA A 269 24.77 3.48 -4.39
C ALA A 269 25.16 2.46 -3.30
N THR A 270 24.92 1.18 -3.55
CA THR A 270 25.24 0.11 -2.59
C THR A 270 26.72 0.10 -2.19
N ASP A 271 27.63 0.31 -3.14
CA ASP A 271 29.07 0.33 -2.91
C ASP A 271 29.56 1.55 -2.10
N ASP A 272 28.75 2.61 -2.04
CA ASP A 272 29.09 3.81 -1.27
C ASP A 272 28.66 3.74 0.20
N LEU A 273 27.74 2.84 0.55
CA LEU A 273 27.21 2.70 1.91
C LEU A 273 28.29 2.58 2.99
N PRO A 274 29.35 1.71 2.83
CA PRO A 274 30.39 1.58 3.85
C PRO A 274 31.19 2.86 4.08
N ARG A 275 31.38 3.68 3.04
CA ARG A 275 32.12 4.97 3.15
C ARG A 275 31.32 6.04 3.87
N HIS A 276 30.01 5.90 3.85
CA HIS A 276 29.10 6.83 4.51
C HIS A 276 28.64 6.36 5.88
N ALA A 277 28.88 5.12 6.27
CA ALA A 277 28.61 4.60 7.61
C ALA A 277 29.61 5.21 8.64
N PRO A 278 29.25 5.22 9.94
CA PRO A 278 27.97 4.79 10.50
C PRO A 278 26.88 5.88 10.46
N PHE A 279 25.61 5.47 10.66
CA PHE A 279 24.45 6.34 10.74
C PHE A 279 23.82 6.29 12.14
N ASP A 280 23.32 7.43 12.63
CA ASP A 280 22.65 7.51 13.94
C ASP A 280 21.29 6.81 13.95
N ALA A 281 20.64 6.73 12.77
CA ALA A 281 19.49 5.88 12.56
C ALA A 281 19.48 5.28 11.14
N VAL A 282 19.02 4.04 11.02
CA VAL A 282 18.79 3.35 9.73
C VAL A 282 17.35 2.87 9.70
N LEU A 283 16.60 3.32 8.70
CA LEU A 283 15.25 2.85 8.40
C LEU A 283 15.32 1.76 7.34
N CYS A 284 14.64 0.66 7.59
CA CYS A 284 14.37 -0.42 6.63
C CYS A 284 12.86 -0.61 6.47
N ASP A 285 12.27 0.05 5.45
CA ASP A 285 10.93 -0.26 4.95
C ASP A 285 11.06 -1.37 3.91
N VAL A 286 11.11 -2.60 4.38
CA VAL A 286 11.51 -3.74 3.55
C VAL A 286 10.43 -4.17 2.56
N PRO A 287 10.81 -4.74 1.40
CA PRO A 287 9.84 -5.39 0.52
C PRO A 287 9.13 -6.54 1.27
N CYS A 288 7.81 -6.57 1.19
CA CYS A 288 6.96 -7.51 1.88
C CYS A 288 5.78 -7.97 1.01
N SER A 289 4.94 -8.86 1.52
CA SER A 289 3.72 -9.35 0.85
C SER A 289 2.69 -8.24 0.58
N GLY A 290 2.80 -7.10 1.28
CA GLY A 290 1.81 -6.04 1.23
C GLY A 290 0.45 -6.42 1.81
N SER A 291 0.39 -7.45 2.68
CA SER A 291 -0.87 -7.98 3.18
C SER A 291 -1.73 -6.93 3.90
N GLY A 292 -1.12 -5.90 4.46
CA GLY A 292 -1.84 -4.76 5.04
C GLY A 292 -2.42 -3.79 4.01
N THR A 293 -1.97 -3.82 2.76
CA THR A 293 -2.35 -2.86 1.70
C THR A 293 -3.21 -3.46 0.59
N TRP A 294 -3.71 -4.68 0.74
CA TRP A 294 -4.56 -5.36 -0.28
C TRP A 294 -5.85 -4.61 -0.61
N ARG A 295 -6.26 -3.67 0.23
CA ARG A 295 -7.31 -2.71 -0.09
C ARG A 295 -6.96 -1.81 -1.29
N ARG A 296 -5.65 -1.52 -1.49
CA ARG A 296 -5.10 -0.68 -2.57
C ARG A 296 -4.62 -1.51 -3.74
N ASP A 297 -3.94 -2.62 -3.46
CA ASP A 297 -3.43 -3.57 -4.45
C ASP A 297 -4.04 -4.97 -4.21
N PRO A 298 -5.30 -5.17 -4.62
CA PRO A 298 -5.96 -6.45 -4.40
C PRO A 298 -5.40 -7.58 -5.28
N GLU A 299 -4.70 -7.26 -6.37
CA GLU A 299 -4.04 -8.26 -7.21
C GLU A 299 -2.90 -8.96 -6.50
N ALA A 300 -2.10 -8.24 -5.72
CA ALA A 300 -0.98 -8.77 -4.96
C ALA A 300 -1.42 -9.93 -4.03
N LYS A 301 -2.60 -9.82 -3.44
CA LYS A 301 -3.21 -10.86 -2.60
C LYS A 301 -3.35 -12.21 -3.31
N TRP A 302 -3.82 -12.18 -4.56
CA TRP A 302 -4.10 -13.40 -5.34
C TRP A 302 -2.86 -13.98 -6.01
N ARG A 303 -1.79 -13.18 -6.13
CA ARG A 303 -0.49 -13.60 -6.67
C ARG A 303 0.46 -14.14 -5.61
N LEU A 304 0.18 -13.87 -4.34
CA LEU A 304 1.00 -14.35 -3.23
C LEU A 304 0.90 -15.88 -3.12
N THR A 305 2.05 -16.54 -3.07
CA THR A 305 2.18 -17.99 -2.84
C THR A 305 2.97 -18.26 -1.58
N PRO A 306 2.89 -19.48 -0.98
CA PRO A 306 3.73 -19.87 0.15
C PRO A 306 5.22 -19.68 -0.11
N ASP A 307 5.70 -20.12 -1.29
CA ASP A 307 7.10 -19.98 -1.69
C ASP A 307 7.53 -18.51 -1.77
N ARG A 308 6.67 -17.66 -2.38
CA ARG A 308 6.96 -16.22 -2.44
C ARG A 308 7.00 -15.56 -1.07
N LEU A 309 6.15 -15.97 -0.14
CA LEU A 309 6.20 -15.48 1.24
C LEU A 309 7.51 -15.92 1.94
N ALA A 310 7.94 -17.15 1.74
CA ALA A 310 9.20 -17.65 2.29
C ALA A 310 10.42 -16.88 1.71
N GLU A 311 10.46 -16.66 0.39
CA GLU A 311 11.49 -15.84 -0.28
C GLU A 311 11.56 -14.41 0.30
N LEU A 312 10.40 -13.78 0.50
CA LEU A 312 10.33 -12.44 1.09
C LEU A 312 10.91 -12.44 2.50
N GLY A 313 10.56 -13.43 3.34
CA GLY A 313 11.11 -13.54 4.69
C GLY A 313 12.64 -13.71 4.71
N GLN A 314 13.20 -14.48 3.76
CA GLN A 314 14.66 -14.63 3.61
C GLN A 314 15.30 -13.30 3.20
N LEU A 315 14.74 -12.62 2.21
CA LEU A 315 15.21 -11.33 1.74
C LEU A 315 15.17 -10.27 2.85
N GLN A 316 14.10 -10.23 3.64
CA GLN A 316 13.95 -9.31 4.77
C GLN A 316 15.03 -9.53 5.82
N ARG A 317 15.33 -10.78 6.19
CA ARG A 317 16.42 -11.13 7.12
C ARG A 317 17.79 -10.69 6.60
N GLN A 318 18.02 -10.85 5.30
CA GLN A 318 19.26 -10.40 4.67
C GLN A 318 19.38 -8.87 4.72
N ILE A 319 18.33 -8.14 4.33
CA ILE A 319 18.29 -6.67 4.37
C ILE A 319 18.55 -6.16 5.79
N VAL A 320 17.86 -6.71 6.79
CA VAL A 320 18.07 -6.33 8.20
C VAL A 320 19.50 -6.57 8.64
N THR A 321 20.08 -7.72 8.29
CA THR A 321 21.46 -8.07 8.65
C THR A 321 22.48 -7.12 8.03
N ASP A 322 22.30 -6.72 6.78
CA ASP A 322 23.23 -5.84 6.08
C ASP A 322 23.08 -4.39 6.55
N ALA A 323 21.87 -3.91 6.70
CA ALA A 323 21.60 -2.55 7.13
C ALA A 323 21.98 -2.30 8.59
N ALA A 324 21.86 -3.31 9.46
CA ALA A 324 22.26 -3.21 10.87
C ALA A 324 23.75 -2.89 11.06
N ARG A 325 24.62 -3.33 10.15
CA ARG A 325 26.07 -3.04 10.18
C ARG A 325 26.39 -1.57 9.93
N LEU A 326 25.43 -0.81 9.43
CA LEU A 326 25.58 0.61 9.11
C LEU A 326 25.17 1.51 10.27
N VAL A 327 24.59 0.96 11.34
CA VAL A 327 24.12 1.71 12.51
C VAL A 327 25.28 1.99 13.44
N ALA A 328 25.37 3.23 13.91
CA ALA A 328 26.35 3.64 14.93
C ALA A 328 26.13 2.90 16.27
N PRO A 329 27.20 2.69 17.08
CA PRO A 329 27.03 2.24 18.46
C PRO A 329 26.07 3.18 19.21
N GLY A 330 25.05 2.61 19.87
CA GLY A 330 23.98 3.39 20.53
C GLY A 330 22.94 4.00 19.58
N GLY A 331 23.12 3.82 18.25
CA GLY A 331 22.17 4.27 17.22
C GLY A 331 20.91 3.41 17.14
N ARG A 332 19.99 3.82 16.28
CA ARG A 332 18.69 3.17 16.09
C ARG A 332 18.59 2.43 14.76
N PHE A 333 17.97 1.28 14.82
CA PHE A 333 17.45 0.56 13.66
C PHE A 333 15.92 0.61 13.69
N VAL A 334 15.31 1.05 12.61
CA VAL A 334 13.86 1.16 12.46
C VAL A 334 13.41 0.19 11.39
N TYR A 335 12.60 -0.80 11.75
CA TYR A 335 12.06 -1.78 10.83
C TYR A 335 10.60 -1.51 10.58
N MET A 336 10.21 -1.49 9.31
CA MET A 336 8.84 -1.25 8.88
C MET A 336 8.43 -2.22 7.77
N THR A 337 7.16 -2.61 7.77
CA THR A 337 6.50 -3.31 6.67
C THR A 337 5.05 -2.85 6.52
N CYS A 338 4.49 -3.01 5.33
CA CYS A 338 3.04 -2.95 5.13
C CYS A 338 2.43 -4.37 5.18
N SER A 339 2.94 -5.24 6.06
CA SER A 339 2.45 -6.62 6.25
C SER A 339 1.71 -6.76 7.57
N LEU A 340 0.67 -7.60 7.57
CA LEU A 340 -0.04 -8.06 8.76
C LEU A 340 0.50 -9.40 9.29
N LEU A 341 1.44 -10.04 8.55
CA LEU A 341 1.93 -11.37 8.85
C LEU A 341 3.10 -11.34 9.82
N ARG A 342 3.01 -12.09 10.92
CA ARG A 342 4.08 -12.24 11.92
C ARG A 342 5.39 -12.75 11.29
N ALA A 343 5.29 -13.61 10.26
CA ALA A 343 6.44 -14.14 9.55
C ALA A 343 7.33 -13.07 8.87
N GLU A 344 6.74 -11.92 8.50
CA GLU A 344 7.43 -10.78 7.89
C GLU A 344 7.73 -9.65 8.89
N ASN A 345 7.23 -9.75 10.10
CA ASN A 345 7.28 -8.73 11.15
C ASN A 345 8.18 -9.22 12.32
N GLU A 346 7.56 -9.63 13.41
CA GLU A 346 8.25 -10.02 14.64
C GLU A 346 9.29 -11.13 14.40
N ALA A 347 8.95 -12.16 13.61
CA ALA A 347 9.85 -13.29 13.36
C ALA A 347 11.16 -12.87 12.67
N VAL A 348 11.12 -11.87 11.78
CA VAL A 348 12.33 -11.34 11.13
C VAL A 348 13.25 -10.69 12.16
N ILE A 349 12.70 -9.90 13.09
CA ILE A 349 13.48 -9.19 14.12
C ILE A 349 14.00 -10.15 15.17
N GLU A 350 13.20 -11.13 15.60
CA GLU A 350 13.58 -12.18 16.53
C GLU A 350 14.79 -12.98 16.00
N ASP A 351 14.74 -13.40 14.74
CA ASP A 351 15.77 -14.22 14.09
C ASP A 351 17.06 -13.43 13.76
N THR A 352 17.00 -12.11 13.72
CA THR A 352 18.13 -11.28 13.28
C THR A 352 18.73 -10.43 14.41
N LEU A 353 18.06 -9.36 14.79
CA LEU A 353 18.61 -8.35 15.71
C LEU A 353 18.54 -8.80 17.18
N LEU A 354 17.41 -9.36 17.61
CA LEU A 354 17.26 -9.84 18.99
C LEU A 354 18.25 -10.98 19.27
N ALA A 355 18.42 -11.92 18.34
CA ALA A 355 19.40 -12.99 18.44
C ALA A 355 20.85 -12.48 18.55
N ARG A 356 21.12 -11.22 18.18
CA ARG A 356 22.44 -10.56 18.25
C ARG A 356 22.57 -9.56 19.41
N GLY A 357 21.63 -9.55 20.34
CA GLY A 357 21.69 -8.73 21.55
C GLY A 357 21.28 -7.27 21.37
N TRP A 358 20.55 -6.93 20.30
CA TRP A 358 19.94 -5.61 20.17
C TRP A 358 18.80 -5.44 21.17
N THR A 359 18.61 -4.23 21.68
CA THR A 359 17.52 -3.93 22.61
C THR A 359 16.27 -3.56 21.85
N LEU A 360 15.16 -4.31 22.08
CA LEU A 360 13.86 -3.98 21.53
C LEU A 360 13.28 -2.73 22.21
N LEU A 361 12.85 -1.79 21.39
CA LEU A 361 12.05 -0.64 21.79
C LEU A 361 10.58 -0.88 21.43
N PRO A 362 9.66 0.07 21.66
CA PRO A 362 8.24 -0.16 21.41
C PRO A 362 7.96 -0.66 19.99
N THR A 363 7.21 -1.76 19.90
CA THR A 363 6.68 -2.30 18.66
C THR A 363 5.23 -1.88 18.50
N ARG A 364 4.80 -1.57 17.29
CA ARG A 364 3.44 -1.17 16.97
C ARG A 364 2.95 -1.87 15.72
N ARG A 365 1.72 -2.37 15.79
CA ARG A 365 1.00 -2.91 14.66
C ARG A 365 -0.24 -2.05 14.44
N TYR A 366 -0.44 -1.60 13.24
CA TYR A 366 -1.64 -0.88 12.81
C TYR A 366 -2.44 -1.78 11.89
N THR A 367 -3.75 -1.65 11.95
CA THR A 367 -4.69 -2.43 11.15
C THR A 367 -5.69 -1.51 10.46
N PRO A 368 -6.50 -2.00 9.50
CA PRO A 368 -7.59 -1.22 8.95
C PRO A 368 -8.64 -0.74 9.97
N LEU A 369 -8.64 -1.26 11.19
CA LEU A 369 -9.53 -0.83 12.27
C LEU A 369 -8.99 0.39 13.01
N ASP A 370 -7.65 0.54 13.09
CA ASP A 370 -7.00 1.59 13.86
C ASP A 370 -6.86 2.90 13.07
N ALA A 371 -6.46 2.80 11.83
CA ALA A 371 -6.12 3.97 11.03
C ALA A 371 -6.59 3.86 9.57
N SER A 372 -5.89 3.07 8.76
CA SER A 372 -6.19 2.89 7.35
C SER A 372 -5.73 1.53 6.85
N ASP A 373 -4.48 1.39 6.41
CA ASP A 373 -3.91 0.12 5.97
C ASP A 373 -3.21 -0.60 7.12
N GLY A 374 -2.98 -1.91 6.96
CA GLY A 374 -2.11 -2.66 7.87
C GLY A 374 -0.67 -2.19 7.74
N PHE A 375 -0.01 -1.97 8.88
CA PHE A 375 1.36 -1.53 8.92
C PHE A 375 2.05 -1.99 10.21
N PHE A 376 3.32 -2.33 10.12
CA PHE A 376 4.14 -2.75 11.25
C PHE A 376 5.33 -1.82 11.42
N LEU A 377 5.63 -1.47 12.67
CA LEU A 377 6.79 -0.69 13.08
C LEU A 377 7.43 -1.33 14.30
N THR A 378 8.73 -1.51 14.27
CA THR A 378 9.52 -1.74 15.48
C THR A 378 10.84 -0.96 15.43
N GLU A 379 11.27 -0.50 16.59
CA GLU A 379 12.55 0.17 16.79
C GLU A 379 13.47 -0.73 17.59
N MET A 380 14.75 -0.76 17.23
CA MET A 380 15.80 -1.48 17.91
C MET A 380 16.95 -0.54 18.21
N GLN A 381 17.55 -0.65 19.37
CA GLN A 381 18.73 0.10 19.75
C GLN A 381 19.97 -0.78 19.74
N HIS A 382 21.02 -0.31 19.08
CA HIS A 382 22.31 -0.97 19.12
C HIS A 382 22.90 -0.88 20.53
N SER A 383 23.24 -2.01 21.14
CA SER A 383 23.70 -2.09 22.55
C SER A 383 25.03 -1.38 22.85
N GLY A 384 25.69 -0.85 21.82
CA GLY A 384 27.00 -0.19 21.98
C GLY A 384 28.17 -1.14 22.25
N GLN A 385 27.91 -2.37 22.64
CA GLN A 385 28.96 -3.39 22.78
C GLN A 385 29.23 -3.98 21.38
N ILE A 386 30.39 -3.70 20.83
CA ILE A 386 30.94 -4.47 19.73
C ILE A 386 31.15 -5.87 20.29
N ALA A 387 30.37 -6.85 19.85
CA ALA A 387 30.70 -8.24 20.08
C ALA A 387 32.05 -8.47 19.39
N THR A 388 33.13 -8.42 20.16
CA THR A 388 34.42 -8.96 19.74
C THR A 388 34.21 -10.47 19.69
N GLY A 389 33.71 -10.96 18.59
CA GLY A 389 33.67 -12.38 18.29
C GLY A 389 35.10 -12.85 17.94
N PRO A 390 35.38 -14.15 18.21
CA PRO A 390 36.70 -14.73 17.99
C PRO A 390 37.10 -14.78 16.51
#